data_abbfc2d5c7a9853456054a0df4a030e5
#
_entry.id   abbfc2d5c7a9853456054a0df4a030e5
#
_cell.length_a   1.000
_cell.length_b   1.000
_cell.length_c   1.000
_cell.angle_alpha   90.00
_cell.angle_beta   90.00
_cell.angle_gamma   90.00
#
_symmetry.space_group_name_H-M   'P 1'
#
loop_
_entity.id
_entity.type
_entity.pdbx_description
1 polymer ?
#
loop_
_entity_poly.entity_id
_entity_poly.type
_entity_poly.pdbx_seq_one_letter_code
_entity_poly.pdbx_strand_id
1 'polypeptide(L)'
;WNMKMDADEYVLPELSNEIIEKLQTLKEDENGIFLKRRVFFLDKWIKRGGYYPIWLLRIWRNGKGICEERWMDEHIKVTEGRSIHFENDIVDHNLNNLSWWTTKHNNYATREAVDLLNNIYNFMNYDEVEPKLFGSQIQRKRWLKLRYAKLPLFVRPFLYFHFRYIFQGGFLDGRAGFIWHFLQGLWYRFLVDAKINEIYHRAGKDKRSILEYIEKQYGIKFDEKSKS
;
A
#
# COMPACT_ATOMS: atom_id res chain seq x y z
N TRP A 1 12.60 -3.71 -21.69
CA TRP A 1 12.10 -3.81 -20.34
C TRP A 1 11.63 -2.45 -19.82
N ASN A 2 10.62 -2.44 -18.96
CA ASN A 2 10.12 -1.26 -18.26
C ASN A 2 10.40 -1.41 -16.77
N MET A 3 10.68 -0.29 -16.09
CA MET A 3 10.83 -0.26 -14.63
C MET A 3 9.96 0.87 -14.07
N LYS A 4 9.11 0.54 -13.08
CA LYS A 4 8.35 1.54 -12.31
C LYS A 4 9.19 1.96 -11.10
N MET A 5 9.42 3.26 -10.98
CA MET A 5 10.06 3.89 -9.82
C MET A 5 9.22 5.06 -9.35
N ASP A 6 9.10 5.22 -8.04
CA ASP A 6 8.49 6.39 -7.44
C ASP A 6 9.57 7.50 -7.30
N ALA A 7 9.17 8.76 -7.18
CA ALA A 7 10.10 9.90 -7.18
C ALA A 7 11.07 9.92 -5.98
N ASP A 8 10.76 9.17 -4.93
CA ASP A 8 11.54 8.98 -3.71
C ASP A 8 12.24 7.60 -3.65
N GLU A 9 12.28 6.89 -4.78
CA GLU A 9 12.98 5.61 -4.91
C GLU A 9 14.28 5.76 -5.72
N TYR A 10 15.28 4.95 -5.39
CA TYR A 10 16.52 4.83 -6.16
C TYR A 10 17.09 3.41 -6.15
N VAL A 11 17.94 3.16 -7.15
CA VAL A 11 18.62 1.87 -7.36
C VAL A 11 20.02 1.95 -6.75
N LEU A 12 20.37 0.96 -5.94
CA LEU A 12 21.74 0.79 -5.44
C LEU A 12 22.65 0.16 -6.52
N PRO A 13 23.98 0.36 -6.45
CA PRO A 13 24.91 -0.24 -7.42
C PRO A 13 24.76 -1.76 -7.54
N GLU A 14 24.51 -2.46 -6.46
CA GLU A 14 24.33 -3.92 -6.44
C GLU A 14 23.11 -4.36 -7.25
N LEU A 15 21.99 -3.63 -7.13
CA LEU A 15 20.80 -3.90 -7.93
C LEU A 15 21.02 -3.52 -9.40
N SER A 16 21.73 -2.42 -9.67
CA SER A 16 22.06 -2.01 -11.03
C SER A 16 22.88 -3.08 -11.76
N ASN A 17 23.89 -3.61 -11.09
CA ASN A 17 24.73 -4.70 -11.67
C ASN A 17 23.90 -5.97 -11.88
N GLU A 18 23.07 -6.36 -10.92
CA GLU A 18 22.17 -7.51 -11.05
C GLU A 18 21.21 -7.37 -12.25
N ILE A 19 20.65 -6.16 -12.45
CA ILE A 19 19.78 -5.86 -13.60
C ILE A 19 20.54 -6.05 -14.91
N ILE A 20 21.73 -5.45 -15.04
CA ILE A 20 22.54 -5.50 -16.27
C ILE A 20 22.92 -6.94 -16.61
N GLU A 21 23.35 -7.73 -15.64
CA GLU A 21 23.79 -9.10 -15.83
C GLU A 21 22.63 -10.06 -16.11
N LYS A 22 21.58 -10.01 -15.26
CA LYS A 22 20.51 -11.01 -15.32
C LYS A 22 19.51 -10.77 -16.44
N LEU A 23 19.20 -9.51 -16.82
CA LEU A 23 18.22 -9.24 -17.88
C LEU A 23 18.58 -9.89 -19.23
N GLN A 24 19.86 -10.09 -19.50
CA GLN A 24 20.35 -10.71 -20.76
C GLN A 24 20.18 -12.22 -20.76
N THR A 25 20.04 -12.84 -19.60
CA THR A 25 20.02 -14.31 -19.42
C THR A 25 18.63 -14.85 -19.10
N LEU A 26 17.62 -13.96 -18.98
CA LEU A 26 16.26 -14.35 -18.63
C LEU A 26 15.60 -15.14 -19.78
N LYS A 27 14.84 -16.17 -19.38
CA LYS A 27 14.05 -16.97 -20.30
C LYS A 27 12.92 -16.17 -20.92
N GLU A 28 12.40 -16.61 -22.06
CA GLU A 28 11.34 -15.90 -22.78
C GLU A 28 10.04 -15.79 -21.98
N ASP A 29 9.76 -16.77 -21.10
CA ASP A 29 8.58 -16.79 -20.24
C ASP A 29 8.74 -15.96 -18.94
N GLU A 30 9.93 -15.45 -18.64
CA GLU A 30 10.22 -14.62 -17.47
C GLU A 30 9.95 -13.16 -17.80
N ASN A 31 8.71 -12.72 -17.53
CA ASN A 31 8.19 -11.43 -17.96
C ASN A 31 8.08 -10.39 -16.85
N GLY A 32 8.30 -10.78 -15.59
CA GLY A 32 8.24 -9.87 -14.45
C GLY A 32 9.32 -10.15 -13.41
N ILE A 33 9.76 -9.10 -12.71
CA ILE A 33 10.81 -9.19 -11.69
C ILE A 33 10.32 -8.48 -10.43
N PHE A 34 10.30 -9.23 -9.34
CA PHE A 34 10.06 -8.70 -8.01
C PHE A 34 11.36 -8.21 -7.38
N LEU A 35 11.31 -7.00 -6.83
CA LEU A 35 12.37 -6.41 -6.02
C LEU A 35 11.89 -6.27 -4.58
N LYS A 36 12.81 -6.43 -3.62
CA LYS A 36 12.54 -6.07 -2.21
C LYS A 36 12.71 -4.57 -2.04
N ARG A 37 11.86 -3.96 -1.21
CA ARG A 37 11.93 -2.53 -0.92
C ARG A 37 12.46 -2.30 0.49
N ARG A 38 13.53 -1.48 0.59
CA ARG A 38 13.99 -0.89 1.84
C ARG A 38 13.31 0.45 2.05
N VAL A 39 12.64 0.61 3.17
CA VAL A 39 12.01 1.89 3.54
C VAL A 39 12.94 2.62 4.51
N PHE A 40 13.34 3.84 4.16
CA PHE A 40 14.11 4.72 5.04
C PHE A 40 13.20 5.80 5.63
N PHE A 41 13.35 6.03 6.92
CA PHE A 41 12.65 7.08 7.65
C PHE A 41 13.61 7.75 8.62
N LEU A 42 13.74 9.10 8.55
CA LEU A 42 14.73 9.87 9.28
C LEU A 42 16.14 9.25 9.13
N ASP A 43 16.53 9.00 7.88
CA ASP A 43 17.81 8.42 7.45
C ASP A 43 18.11 7.03 8.04
N LYS A 44 17.11 6.37 8.62
CA LYS A 44 17.26 5.03 9.16
C LYS A 44 16.40 4.02 8.40
N TRP A 45 17.02 2.90 8.01
CA TRP A 45 16.30 1.80 7.44
C TRP A 45 15.37 1.13 8.46
N ILE A 46 14.06 1.11 8.17
CA ILE A 46 13.04 0.41 8.96
C ILE A 46 12.97 -1.04 8.47
N LYS A 47 13.55 -1.93 9.28
CA LYS A 47 13.68 -3.35 8.91
C LYS A 47 12.56 -4.22 9.43
N ARG A 48 12.00 -3.85 10.60
CA ARG A 48 11.11 -4.69 11.37
C ARG A 48 9.66 -4.21 11.33
N GLY A 49 8.80 -4.88 12.08
CA GLY A 49 7.40 -4.55 12.07
C GLY A 49 6.72 -4.92 10.74
N GLY A 50 7.24 -5.89 9.99
CA GLY A 50 6.68 -6.34 8.71
C GLY A 50 6.88 -5.38 7.54
N TYR A 51 7.87 -4.45 7.64
CA TYR A 51 8.24 -3.55 6.54
C TYR A 51 9.31 -4.13 5.63
N TYR A 52 10.03 -5.17 6.06
CA TYR A 52 11.00 -5.86 5.22
C TYR A 52 10.97 -7.39 5.48
N PRO A 53 11.08 -8.21 4.43
CA PRO A 53 11.05 -7.85 3.02
C PRO A 53 9.61 -7.60 2.51
N ILE A 54 9.44 -6.53 1.72
CA ILE A 54 8.21 -6.30 0.93
C ILE A 54 8.60 -6.45 -0.54
N TRP A 55 8.03 -7.42 -1.20
CA TRP A 55 8.25 -7.69 -2.60
C TRP A 55 7.27 -6.89 -3.45
N LEU A 56 7.80 -6.13 -4.42
CA LEU A 56 7.06 -5.36 -5.39
C LEU A 56 7.50 -5.76 -6.80
N LEU A 57 6.54 -6.00 -7.69
CA LEU A 57 6.84 -6.16 -9.11
C LEU A 57 7.20 -4.77 -9.65
N ARG A 58 8.48 -4.57 -9.96
CA ARG A 58 9.02 -3.28 -10.37
C ARG A 58 9.55 -3.27 -11.79
N ILE A 59 9.96 -4.42 -12.34
CA ILE A 59 10.49 -4.54 -13.70
C ILE A 59 9.65 -5.55 -14.47
N TRP A 60 9.32 -5.25 -15.71
CA TRP A 60 8.59 -6.18 -16.59
C TRP A 60 8.97 -5.98 -18.05
N ARG A 61 8.78 -7.05 -18.84
CA ARG A 61 9.04 -7.03 -20.28
C ARG A 61 8.02 -6.12 -20.97
N ASN A 62 8.47 -5.30 -21.92
CA ASN A 62 7.60 -4.35 -22.63
C ASN A 62 6.40 -5.07 -23.26
N GLY A 63 5.20 -4.51 -23.09
CA GLY A 63 3.95 -5.11 -23.53
C GLY A 63 3.40 -6.27 -22.69
N LYS A 64 4.14 -6.72 -21.63
CA LYS A 64 3.77 -7.88 -20.79
C LYS A 64 3.33 -7.52 -19.38
N GLY A 65 3.12 -6.23 -19.09
CA GLY A 65 2.65 -5.78 -17.78
C GLY A 65 1.67 -4.63 -17.90
N ILE A 66 0.68 -4.65 -17.01
CA ILE A 66 -0.33 -3.60 -16.85
C ILE A 66 -0.33 -3.10 -15.42
N CYS A 67 -0.62 -1.81 -15.25
CA CYS A 67 -0.85 -1.22 -13.93
C CYS A 67 -2.32 -1.43 -13.54
N GLU A 68 -2.57 -1.84 -12.29
CA GLU A 68 -3.94 -1.91 -11.77
C GLU A 68 -4.54 -0.50 -11.74
N GLU A 69 -5.81 -0.36 -12.14
CA GLU A 69 -6.58 0.87 -11.95
C GLU A 69 -7.17 0.88 -10.53
N ARG A 70 -6.41 1.45 -9.59
CA ARG A 70 -6.86 1.58 -8.19
C ARG A 70 -6.55 2.98 -7.64
N TRP A 71 -7.34 3.41 -6.67
CA TRP A 71 -7.13 4.68 -5.98
C TRP A 71 -5.94 4.66 -5.02
N MET A 72 -5.65 3.47 -4.49
CA MET A 72 -4.56 3.24 -3.55
C MET A 72 -3.92 1.88 -3.83
N ASP A 73 -2.60 1.80 -3.59
CA ASP A 73 -1.83 0.56 -3.70
C ASP A 73 -1.90 -0.11 -5.09
N GLU A 74 -1.69 0.68 -6.16
CA GLU A 74 -1.59 0.17 -7.53
C GLU A 74 -0.42 -0.81 -7.67
N HIS A 75 -0.70 -1.98 -8.18
CA HIS A 75 0.31 -3.00 -8.47
C HIS A 75 0.47 -3.21 -9.98
N ILE A 76 1.68 -3.55 -10.38
CA ILE A 76 1.92 -4.06 -11.73
C ILE A 76 1.53 -5.55 -11.73
N LYS A 77 0.78 -5.95 -12.75
CA LYS A 77 0.46 -7.36 -13.04
C LYS A 77 1.12 -7.76 -14.34
N VAL A 78 1.77 -8.92 -14.35
CA VAL A 78 2.23 -9.55 -15.58
C VAL A 78 1.05 -10.23 -16.25
N THR A 79 0.86 -9.96 -17.55
CA THR A 79 -0.29 -10.46 -18.31
C THR A 79 -0.08 -11.89 -18.82
N GLU A 80 1.18 -12.29 -19.03
CA GLU A 80 1.55 -13.64 -19.47
C GLU A 80 2.94 -14.04 -18.99
N GLY A 81 3.24 -15.32 -18.96
CA GLY A 81 4.49 -15.85 -18.45
C GLY A 81 4.55 -15.84 -16.92
N ARG A 82 5.76 -15.80 -16.38
CA ARG A 82 6.00 -15.83 -14.94
C ARG A 82 6.84 -14.67 -14.45
N SER A 83 6.81 -14.44 -13.14
CA SER A 83 7.66 -13.47 -12.48
C SER A 83 8.69 -14.17 -11.62
N ILE A 84 9.89 -13.59 -11.56
CA ILE A 84 11.02 -14.05 -10.77
C ILE A 84 11.38 -13.03 -9.69
N HIS A 85 12.30 -13.37 -8.81
CA HIS A 85 12.78 -12.51 -7.74
C HIS A 85 14.27 -12.22 -7.92
N PHE A 86 14.63 -10.93 -7.86
CA PHE A 86 16.04 -10.56 -7.75
C PHE A 86 16.44 -10.47 -6.28
N GLU A 87 17.75 -10.55 -6.03
CA GLU A 87 18.29 -10.62 -4.68
C GLU A 87 18.48 -9.26 -4.05
N ASN A 88 18.80 -8.25 -4.86
CA ASN A 88 19.09 -6.91 -4.39
C ASN A 88 17.84 -6.04 -4.28
N ASP A 89 17.95 -4.98 -3.50
CA ASP A 89 16.83 -4.16 -3.04
C ASP A 89 16.75 -2.84 -3.81
N ILE A 90 15.52 -2.35 -4.00
CA ILE A 90 15.26 -0.93 -4.30
C ILE A 90 15.10 -0.17 -2.97
N VAL A 91 15.53 1.08 -2.95
CA VAL A 91 15.42 1.95 -1.78
C VAL A 91 14.31 2.97 -1.98
N ASP A 92 13.44 3.07 -0.98
CA ASP A 92 12.41 4.10 -0.81
C ASP A 92 12.89 5.02 0.33
N HIS A 93 13.29 6.24 -0.02
CA HIS A 93 13.87 7.21 0.93
C HIS A 93 13.24 8.59 0.74
N ASN A 94 12.18 8.83 1.48
CA ASN A 94 11.56 10.15 1.48
C ASN A 94 12.45 11.17 2.20
N LEU A 95 13.01 12.12 1.43
CA LEU A 95 13.88 13.20 1.92
C LEU A 95 13.10 14.44 2.37
N ASN A 96 11.78 14.45 2.23
CA ASN A 96 10.96 15.57 2.68
C ASN A 96 10.81 15.57 4.21
N ASN A 97 10.54 16.75 4.75
CA ASN A 97 10.36 16.91 6.19
C ASN A 97 9.06 16.27 6.70
N LEU A 98 8.94 16.20 8.03
CA LEU A 98 7.81 15.55 8.69
C LEU A 98 6.47 16.26 8.42
N SER A 99 6.46 17.60 8.27
CA SER A 99 5.23 18.35 7.94
C SER A 99 4.69 17.96 6.56
N TRP A 100 5.57 17.85 5.56
CA TRP A 100 5.17 17.36 4.25
C TRP A 100 4.66 15.91 4.32
N TRP A 101 5.37 15.06 5.06
CA TRP A 101 4.99 13.67 5.24
C TRP A 101 3.61 13.52 5.87
N THR A 102 3.31 14.26 6.95
CA THR A 102 2.00 14.22 7.61
C THR A 102 0.88 14.77 6.74
N THR A 103 1.14 15.82 5.95
CA THR A 103 0.18 16.36 4.98
C THR A 103 -0.14 15.33 3.89
N LYS A 104 0.88 14.68 3.32
CA LYS A 104 0.71 13.58 2.34
C LYS A 104 -0.14 12.45 2.94
N HIS A 105 0.17 12.03 4.16
CA HIS A 105 -0.55 10.95 4.83
C HIS A 105 -1.99 11.34 5.25
N ASN A 106 -2.24 12.61 5.55
CA ASN A 106 -3.60 13.08 5.76
C ASN A 106 -4.48 12.91 4.49
N ASN A 107 -3.91 13.23 3.32
CA ASN A 107 -4.60 13.04 2.05
C ASN A 107 -4.80 11.54 1.73
N TYR A 108 -3.79 10.72 2.01
CA TYR A 108 -3.90 9.26 1.86
C TYR A 108 -4.94 8.66 2.81
N ALA A 109 -5.05 9.17 4.05
CA ALA A 109 -6.06 8.72 4.99
C ALA A 109 -7.49 8.96 4.48
N THR A 110 -7.72 10.06 3.76
CA THR A 110 -9.01 10.31 3.10
C THR A 110 -9.32 9.27 2.03
N ARG A 111 -8.36 8.99 1.14
CA ARG A 111 -8.52 7.98 0.09
C ARG A 111 -8.71 6.57 0.68
N GLU A 112 -7.94 6.21 1.72
CA GLU A 112 -8.08 4.92 2.38
C GLU A 112 -9.42 4.79 3.13
N ALA A 113 -9.94 5.86 3.72
CA ALA A 113 -11.28 5.87 4.32
C ALA A 113 -12.36 5.57 3.28
N VAL A 114 -12.28 6.20 2.09
CA VAL A 114 -13.19 5.94 0.97
C VAL A 114 -13.05 4.49 0.46
N ASP A 115 -11.83 3.98 0.31
CA ASP A 115 -11.57 2.59 -0.10
C ASP A 115 -12.13 1.56 0.92
N LEU A 116 -12.03 1.85 2.23
CA LEU A 116 -12.63 1.01 3.27
C LEU A 116 -14.15 1.07 3.27
N LEU A 117 -14.75 2.24 3.02
CA LEU A 117 -16.19 2.36 2.84
C LEU A 117 -16.67 1.64 1.58
N ASN A 118 -15.87 1.66 0.50
CA ASN A 118 -16.17 0.86 -0.69
C ASN A 118 -16.27 -0.64 -0.40
N ASN A 119 -15.43 -1.18 0.47
CA ASN A 119 -15.51 -2.59 0.89
C ASN A 119 -16.81 -2.93 1.65
N ILE A 120 -17.49 -1.93 2.20
CA ILE A 120 -18.75 -2.09 2.95
C ILE A 120 -19.96 -1.87 2.04
N TYR A 121 -19.93 -0.82 1.23
CA TYR A 121 -21.07 -0.33 0.46
C TYR A 121 -21.03 -0.68 -1.02
N ASN A 122 -19.91 -1.17 -1.51
CA ASN A 122 -19.73 -1.70 -2.88
C ASN A 122 -20.11 -0.67 -3.97
N PHE A 123 -19.58 0.56 -3.86
CA PHE A 123 -19.90 1.64 -4.80
C PHE A 123 -18.87 1.82 -5.93
N MET A 124 -17.70 1.14 -5.86
CA MET A 124 -16.73 1.08 -6.94
C MET A 124 -16.36 -0.37 -7.23
N ASN A 125 -16.42 -0.76 -8.51
CA ASN A 125 -15.94 -2.06 -8.93
C ASN A 125 -14.44 -1.99 -9.21
N TYR A 126 -13.67 -2.78 -8.50
CA TYR A 126 -12.25 -2.99 -8.79
C TYR A 126 -12.04 -4.38 -9.36
N ASP A 127 -11.08 -4.48 -10.27
CA ASP A 127 -10.55 -5.77 -10.72
C ASP A 127 -9.71 -6.37 -9.56
N GLU A 128 -10.38 -7.09 -8.66
CA GLU A 128 -9.77 -7.54 -7.42
C GLU A 128 -9.00 -8.85 -7.58
N VAL A 129 -7.74 -8.84 -7.09
CA VAL A 129 -7.04 -10.09 -6.81
C VAL A 129 -7.77 -10.79 -5.66
N GLU A 130 -8.21 -12.02 -5.88
CA GLU A 130 -8.94 -12.81 -4.89
C GLU A 130 -8.18 -12.91 -3.56
N PRO A 131 -8.79 -12.53 -2.41
CA PRO A 131 -8.11 -12.57 -1.12
C PRO A 131 -7.96 -14.02 -0.64
N LYS A 132 -6.71 -14.49 -0.45
CA LYS A 132 -6.39 -15.85 0.04
C LYS A 132 -5.36 -15.79 1.16
N LEU A 133 -5.64 -16.46 2.30
CA LEU A 133 -4.70 -16.52 3.44
C LEU A 133 -3.39 -17.22 3.09
N PHE A 134 -3.48 -18.31 2.36
CA PHE A 134 -2.34 -19.14 1.94
C PHE A 134 -1.89 -18.88 0.50
N GLY A 135 -2.30 -17.77 -0.08
CA GLY A 135 -1.91 -17.35 -1.42
C GLY A 135 -0.61 -16.54 -1.45
N SER A 136 -0.40 -15.82 -2.56
CA SER A 136 0.71 -14.88 -2.71
C SER A 136 0.74 -13.81 -1.61
N GLN A 137 1.87 -13.10 -1.46
CA GLN A 137 1.99 -12.02 -0.47
C GLN A 137 0.88 -10.95 -0.66
N ILE A 138 0.50 -10.66 -1.89
CA ILE A 138 -0.56 -9.69 -2.23
C ILE A 138 -1.93 -10.23 -1.78
N GLN A 139 -2.26 -11.48 -2.10
CA GLN A 139 -3.52 -12.12 -1.71
C GLN A 139 -3.68 -12.18 -0.18
N ARG A 140 -2.60 -12.54 0.53
CA ARG A 140 -2.58 -12.58 2.00
C ARG A 140 -2.76 -11.20 2.62
N LYS A 141 -2.10 -10.17 2.08
CA LYS A 141 -2.28 -8.77 2.54
C LYS A 141 -3.72 -8.31 2.36
N ARG A 142 -4.36 -8.64 1.22
CA ARG A 142 -5.78 -8.32 0.99
C ARG A 142 -6.71 -9.03 1.96
N TRP A 143 -6.49 -10.31 2.20
CA TRP A 143 -7.25 -11.05 3.19
C TRP A 143 -7.15 -10.43 4.59
N LEU A 144 -5.92 -10.07 5.00
CA LEU A 144 -5.68 -9.39 6.29
C LEU A 144 -6.35 -8.00 6.33
N LYS A 145 -6.31 -7.23 5.22
CA LYS A 145 -6.98 -5.91 5.13
C LYS A 145 -8.49 -6.05 5.33
N LEU A 146 -9.14 -7.04 4.70
CA LEU A 146 -10.57 -7.30 4.88
C LEU A 146 -10.92 -7.70 6.32
N ARG A 147 -10.08 -8.52 6.96
CA ARG A 147 -10.27 -8.89 8.38
C ARG A 147 -10.08 -7.70 9.30
N TYR A 148 -9.05 -6.89 9.05
CA TYR A 148 -8.83 -5.63 9.76
C TYR A 148 -10.01 -4.67 9.63
N ALA A 149 -10.58 -4.53 8.42
CA ALA A 149 -11.72 -3.65 8.17
C ALA A 149 -12.97 -4.02 8.99
N LYS A 150 -13.13 -5.30 9.37
CA LYS A 150 -14.24 -5.80 10.20
C LYS A 150 -14.07 -5.52 11.71
N LEU A 151 -12.88 -5.14 12.15
CA LEU A 151 -12.66 -4.79 13.55
C LEU A 151 -13.29 -3.43 13.89
N PRO A 152 -13.70 -3.21 15.16
CA PRO A 152 -14.28 -1.93 15.58
C PRO A 152 -13.35 -0.76 15.29
N LEU A 153 -13.94 0.36 14.84
CA LEU A 153 -13.23 1.63 14.70
C LEU A 153 -12.55 2.02 16.02
N PHE A 154 -11.43 2.68 15.92
CA PHE A 154 -10.60 3.17 17.03
C PHE A 154 -9.92 2.07 17.87
N VAL A 155 -10.38 0.83 17.85
CA VAL A 155 -9.73 -0.31 18.49
C VAL A 155 -8.66 -0.93 17.57
N ARG A 156 -9.00 -1.10 16.30
CA ARG A 156 -8.14 -1.73 15.30
C ARG A 156 -6.78 -1.05 15.08
N PRO A 157 -6.63 0.30 15.15
CA PRO A 157 -5.30 0.93 15.04
C PRO A 157 -4.37 0.55 16.19
N PHE A 158 -4.87 0.44 17.41
CA PHE A 158 -4.07 0.00 18.57
C PHE A 158 -3.63 -1.45 18.45
N LEU A 159 -4.54 -2.36 18.03
CA LEU A 159 -4.21 -3.76 17.79
C LEU A 159 -3.12 -3.88 16.70
N TYR A 160 -3.27 -3.13 15.60
CA TYR A 160 -2.30 -3.10 14.51
C TYR A 160 -0.94 -2.59 14.96
N PHE A 161 -0.90 -1.47 15.71
CA PHE A 161 0.33 -0.91 16.25
C PHE A 161 1.04 -1.90 17.17
N HIS A 162 0.35 -2.47 18.16
CA HIS A 162 0.93 -3.43 19.09
C HIS A 162 1.45 -4.67 18.36
N PHE A 163 0.69 -5.19 17.41
CA PHE A 163 1.13 -6.33 16.61
C PHE A 163 2.43 -6.04 15.87
N ARG A 164 2.52 -4.90 15.19
CA ARG A 164 3.70 -4.55 14.40
C ARG A 164 4.88 -4.11 15.24
N TYR A 165 4.65 -3.28 16.24
CA TYR A 165 5.70 -2.73 17.06
C TYR A 165 6.27 -3.73 18.05
N ILE A 166 5.40 -4.51 18.71
CA ILE A 166 5.82 -5.48 19.74
C ILE A 166 6.08 -6.85 19.10
N PHE A 167 5.04 -7.52 18.58
CA PHE A 167 5.15 -8.91 18.13
C PHE A 167 6.02 -9.10 16.88
N GLN A 168 6.09 -8.12 15.99
CA GLN A 168 6.98 -8.15 14.83
C GLN A 168 8.31 -7.41 15.08
N GLY A 169 8.60 -7.04 16.31
CA GLY A 169 9.90 -6.50 16.73
C GLY A 169 10.21 -5.09 16.23
N GLY A 170 9.20 -4.28 15.88
CA GLY A 170 9.39 -2.91 15.41
C GLY A 170 10.17 -2.02 16.38
N PHE A 171 10.11 -2.29 17.70
CA PHE A 171 10.87 -1.58 18.72
C PHE A 171 12.39 -1.76 18.58
N LEU A 172 12.84 -2.82 17.93
CA LEU A 172 14.27 -3.07 17.70
C LEU A 172 14.88 -2.15 16.62
N ASP A 173 14.07 -1.41 15.86
CA ASP A 173 14.56 -0.37 14.95
C ASP A 173 14.88 0.96 15.69
N GLY A 174 14.79 0.95 17.04
CA GLY A 174 15.15 2.06 17.90
C GLY A 174 14.20 3.27 17.78
N ARG A 175 14.73 4.48 18.04
CA ARG A 175 13.91 5.70 18.08
C ARG A 175 13.20 6.00 16.76
N ALA A 176 13.87 5.87 15.62
CA ALA A 176 13.27 6.07 14.32
C ALA A 176 12.16 5.04 14.04
N GLY A 177 12.38 3.77 14.43
CA GLY A 177 11.37 2.72 14.39
C GLY A 177 10.15 3.03 15.25
N PHE A 178 10.34 3.53 16.48
CA PHE A 178 9.22 3.95 17.32
C PHE A 178 8.39 5.04 16.65
N ILE A 179 9.03 6.12 16.17
CA ILE A 179 8.33 7.23 15.52
C ILE A 179 7.59 6.75 14.26
N TRP A 180 8.26 5.93 13.45
CA TRP A 180 7.65 5.33 12.25
C TRP A 180 6.41 4.50 12.58
N HIS A 181 6.54 3.55 13.51
CA HIS A 181 5.40 2.69 13.87
C HIS A 181 4.27 3.46 14.53
N PHE A 182 4.58 4.49 15.31
CA PHE A 182 3.58 5.37 15.88
C PHE A 182 2.83 6.13 14.78
N LEU A 183 3.56 6.81 13.90
CA LEU A 183 2.96 7.64 12.85
C LEU A 183 2.23 6.80 11.80
N GLN A 184 2.87 5.76 11.28
CA GLN A 184 2.31 4.93 10.20
C GLN A 184 1.37 3.84 10.71
N GLY A 185 1.65 3.28 11.88
CA GLY A 185 0.90 2.16 12.45
C GLY A 185 -0.28 2.56 13.32
N LEU A 186 -0.15 3.63 14.11
CA LEU A 186 -1.20 4.09 15.02
C LEU A 186 -1.88 5.36 14.51
N TRP A 187 -1.17 6.48 14.42
CA TRP A 187 -1.75 7.78 14.06
C TRP A 187 -2.47 7.76 12.71
N TYR A 188 -1.80 7.29 11.66
CA TYR A 188 -2.39 7.22 10.33
C TYR A 188 -3.65 6.33 10.30
N ARG A 189 -3.61 5.16 10.92
CA ARG A 189 -4.74 4.23 10.98
C ARG A 189 -5.89 4.78 11.82
N PHE A 190 -5.58 5.48 12.91
CA PHE A 190 -6.58 6.16 13.72
C PHE A 190 -7.23 7.33 12.96
N LEU A 191 -6.44 8.08 12.18
CA LEU A 191 -6.95 9.16 11.34
C LEU A 191 -7.90 8.63 10.26
N VAL A 192 -7.62 7.48 9.65
CA VAL A 192 -8.54 6.81 8.72
C VAL A 192 -9.88 6.50 9.41
N ASP A 193 -9.83 5.95 10.62
CA ASP A 193 -11.04 5.64 11.39
C ASP A 193 -11.82 6.91 11.76
N ALA A 194 -11.11 7.99 12.13
CA ALA A 194 -11.73 9.28 12.44
C ALA A 194 -12.46 9.87 11.22
N LYS A 195 -11.86 9.77 10.03
CA LYS A 195 -12.50 10.21 8.77
C LYS A 195 -13.73 9.37 8.42
N ILE A 196 -13.70 8.06 8.61
CA ILE A 196 -14.87 7.19 8.44
C ILE A 196 -15.98 7.61 9.42
N ASN A 197 -15.62 7.85 10.68
CA ASN A 197 -16.58 8.27 11.71
C ASN A 197 -17.16 9.68 11.40
N GLU A 198 -16.35 10.59 10.89
CA GLU A 198 -16.79 11.91 10.42
C GLU A 198 -17.81 11.78 9.28
N ILE A 199 -17.54 10.95 8.28
CA ILE A 199 -18.47 10.68 7.17
C ILE A 199 -19.80 10.13 7.71
N TYR A 200 -19.78 9.16 8.61
CA TYR A 200 -20.99 8.61 9.23
C TYR A 200 -21.75 9.65 10.07
N HIS A 201 -21.04 10.52 10.77
CA HIS A 201 -21.66 11.57 11.57
C HIS A 201 -22.37 12.62 10.70
N ARG A 202 -21.78 12.93 9.53
CA ARG A 202 -22.30 13.97 8.62
C ARG A 202 -23.34 13.47 7.63
N ALA A 203 -23.15 12.27 7.10
CA ALA A 203 -23.99 11.70 6.03
C ALA A 203 -24.92 10.58 6.51
N GLY A 204 -24.75 10.08 7.76
CA GLY A 204 -25.40 8.85 8.19
C GLY A 204 -24.74 7.60 7.59
N LYS A 205 -25.46 6.48 7.57
CA LYS A 205 -24.97 5.19 7.05
C LYS A 205 -25.65 4.76 5.75
N ASP A 206 -26.40 5.64 5.14
CA ASP A 206 -27.01 5.40 3.85
C ASP A 206 -25.98 5.56 2.71
N LYS A 207 -25.95 4.60 1.78
CA LYS A 207 -24.98 4.56 0.67
C LYS A 207 -25.00 5.87 -0.13
N ARG A 208 -26.17 6.33 -0.55
CA ARG A 208 -26.35 7.51 -1.39
C ARG A 208 -25.86 8.79 -0.69
N SER A 209 -26.26 8.98 0.55
CA SER A 209 -25.86 10.13 1.37
C SER A 209 -24.35 10.17 1.60
N ILE A 210 -23.71 8.99 1.79
CA ILE A 210 -22.25 8.86 1.90
C ILE A 210 -21.57 9.30 0.61
N LEU A 211 -22.04 8.84 -0.55
CA LEU A 211 -21.47 9.19 -1.84
C LEU A 211 -21.60 10.69 -2.12
N GLU A 212 -22.78 11.27 -1.90
CA GLU A 212 -23.03 12.71 -2.06
C GLU A 212 -22.10 13.54 -1.15
N TYR A 213 -21.90 13.11 0.09
CA TYR A 213 -20.98 13.79 1.03
C TYR A 213 -19.53 13.69 0.54
N ILE A 214 -19.06 12.51 0.11
CA ILE A 214 -17.70 12.29 -0.38
C ILE A 214 -17.44 13.13 -1.63
N GLU A 215 -18.37 13.16 -2.59
CA GLU A 215 -18.26 13.97 -3.81
C GLU A 215 -18.15 15.46 -3.47
N LYS A 216 -19.04 15.95 -2.60
CA LYS A 216 -19.09 17.36 -2.22
C LYS A 216 -17.86 17.79 -1.42
N GLN A 217 -17.42 16.98 -0.46
CA GLN A 217 -16.40 17.36 0.51
C GLN A 217 -14.98 17.10 0.00
N TYR A 218 -14.78 16.02 -0.75
CA TYR A 218 -13.43 15.59 -1.18
C TYR A 218 -13.22 15.69 -2.70
N GLY A 219 -14.24 16.07 -3.47
CA GLY A 219 -14.15 16.19 -4.93
C GLY A 219 -13.98 14.86 -5.67
N ILE A 220 -14.27 13.75 -4.98
CA ILE A 220 -14.15 12.39 -5.52
C ILE A 220 -15.43 12.06 -6.28
N LYS A 221 -15.35 11.94 -7.60
CA LYS A 221 -16.49 11.61 -8.46
C LYS A 221 -16.68 10.11 -8.57
N PHE A 222 -17.93 9.68 -8.54
CA PHE A 222 -18.33 8.27 -8.74
C PHE A 222 -19.20 8.17 -10.00
N ASP A 223 -19.12 7.03 -10.69
CA ASP A 223 -19.96 6.77 -11.84
C ASP A 223 -21.44 6.71 -11.44
N GLU A 224 -22.35 7.07 -12.35
CA GLU A 224 -23.80 7.06 -12.06
C GLU A 224 -24.31 5.66 -11.66
N LYS A 225 -23.70 4.59 -12.19
CA LYS A 225 -24.00 3.20 -11.78
C LYS A 225 -23.67 2.92 -10.30
N SER A 226 -22.81 3.71 -9.70
CA SER A 226 -22.42 3.58 -8.28
C SER A 226 -23.49 4.14 -7.34
N LYS A 227 -24.38 5.01 -7.85
CA LYS A 227 -25.41 5.72 -7.09
C LYS A 227 -26.76 4.99 -7.04
N SER A 228 -26.92 3.97 -7.86
CA SER A 228 -28.07 3.04 -7.83
C SER A 228 -27.78 1.87 -6.90
#